data_2e9ecbecab391138d0991f95aa619eba
#
_entry.id   2e9ecbecab391138d0991f95aa619eba
#
_cell.length_a   1.000
_cell.length_b   1.000
_cell.length_c   1.000
_cell.angle_alpha   90.00
_cell.angle_beta   90.00
_cell.angle_gamma   90.00
#
_symmetry.space_group_name_H-M   'P 1'
#
loop_
_entity.id
_entity.type
_entity.pdbx_description
1 polymer ?
#
loop_
_entity_poly.entity_id
_entity_poly.type
_entity_poly.pdbx_seq_one_letter_code
_entity_poly.pdbx_strand_id
1 'polypeptide(L)'
;PLIINDYPEIAATIGADGVHIGQEDGKIKKVRAIIGDNKIVGRSTHSIEQVRAAISEGADYIGFGPLYETGTKPGRPAIGLNDIVQANQEFNGNVYCIGGINEKTITDVIDAGAKSVVIVSDLLQSNDIESYVSRIKESAKKAIEKKS
;
A
#
# COMPACT_ATOMS: atom_id res chain seq x y z
N PRO A 1 3.67 3.73 13.42
CA PRO A 1 4.94 4.21 12.86
C PRO A 1 4.74 5.36 11.88
N LEU A 2 5.71 6.26 11.82
CA LEU A 2 5.78 7.34 10.85
C LEU A 2 6.64 6.88 9.66
N ILE A 3 6.04 6.80 8.48
CA ILE A 3 6.71 6.42 7.24
C ILE A 3 6.73 7.62 6.31
N ILE A 4 7.91 8.03 5.86
CA ILE A 4 8.08 9.11 4.89
C ILE A 4 8.05 8.53 3.47
N ASN A 5 7.29 9.16 2.58
CA ASN A 5 7.17 8.71 1.20
C ASN A 5 8.23 9.37 0.31
N ASP A 6 8.99 8.60 -0.46
CA ASP A 6 9.96 8.99 -1.50
C ASP A 6 11.23 9.74 -1.03
N TYR A 7 11.35 10.15 0.25
CA TYR A 7 12.47 11.00 0.72
C TYR A 7 13.22 10.36 1.89
N PRO A 8 14.17 9.43 1.65
CA PRO A 8 14.93 8.77 2.71
C PRO A 8 15.79 9.72 3.55
N GLU A 9 16.33 10.80 2.97
CA GLU A 9 17.11 11.80 3.68
C GLU A 9 16.26 12.57 4.71
N ILE A 10 15.02 12.87 4.36
CA ILE A 10 14.07 13.49 5.30
C ILE A 10 13.75 12.50 6.42
N ALA A 11 13.46 11.24 6.07
CA ALA A 11 13.18 10.21 7.06
C ALA A 11 14.33 10.05 8.08
N ALA A 12 15.57 10.04 7.60
CA ALA A 12 16.77 9.98 8.44
C ALA A 12 16.89 11.21 9.35
N THR A 13 16.69 12.41 8.79
CA THR A 13 16.86 13.69 9.51
C THR A 13 15.87 13.84 10.67
N ILE A 14 14.61 13.45 10.47
CA ILE A 14 13.57 13.58 11.50
C ILE A 14 13.45 12.34 12.40
N GLY A 15 14.25 11.32 12.18
CA GLY A 15 14.21 10.07 12.95
C GLY A 15 12.94 9.26 12.71
N ALA A 16 12.32 9.32 11.52
CA ALA A 16 11.14 8.55 11.18
C ALA A 16 11.34 7.04 11.37
N ASP A 17 10.24 6.29 11.51
CA ASP A 17 10.29 4.83 11.67
C ASP A 17 10.68 4.11 10.38
N GLY A 18 10.46 4.75 9.23
CA GLY A 18 10.82 4.18 7.94
C GLY A 18 10.52 5.07 6.74
N VAL A 19 10.66 4.48 5.57
CA VAL A 19 10.41 5.14 4.28
C VAL A 19 9.66 4.20 3.34
N HIS A 20 8.80 4.76 2.50
CA HIS A 20 8.19 4.05 1.38
C HIS A 20 8.72 4.59 0.06
N ILE A 21 9.15 3.71 -0.84
CA ILE A 21 9.72 4.08 -2.13
C ILE A 21 8.99 3.44 -3.31
N GLY A 22 8.92 4.18 -4.41
CA GLY A 22 8.42 3.70 -5.69
C GLY A 22 9.49 2.94 -6.50
N GLN A 23 9.11 2.46 -7.69
CA GLN A 23 9.99 1.64 -8.54
C GLN A 23 11.23 2.41 -9.06
N GLU A 24 11.11 3.75 -9.18
CA GLU A 24 12.16 4.62 -9.74
C GLU A 24 13.05 5.27 -8.67
N ASP A 25 12.71 5.12 -7.38
CA ASP A 25 13.37 5.80 -6.27
C ASP A 25 14.65 5.08 -5.77
N GLY A 26 15.14 4.13 -6.54
CA GLY A 26 16.37 3.40 -6.27
C GLY A 26 16.14 2.05 -5.59
N LYS A 27 17.23 1.44 -5.15
CA LYS A 27 17.24 0.11 -4.51
C LYS A 27 17.12 0.23 -2.99
N ILE A 28 16.43 -0.71 -2.37
CA ILE A 28 16.25 -0.79 -0.91
C ILE A 28 17.59 -0.75 -0.17
N LYS A 29 18.62 -1.41 -0.67
CA LYS A 29 19.96 -1.39 -0.07
C LYS A 29 20.54 0.03 0.05
N LYS A 30 20.32 0.89 -0.96
CA LYS A 30 20.78 2.30 -0.90
C LYS A 30 19.97 3.10 0.12
N VAL A 31 18.67 2.86 0.18
CA VAL A 31 17.79 3.50 1.15
C VAL A 31 18.19 3.14 2.58
N ARG A 32 18.43 1.86 2.86
CA ARG A 32 18.90 1.41 4.18
C ARG A 32 20.26 2.02 4.58
N ALA A 33 21.14 2.26 3.63
CA ALA A 33 22.41 2.96 3.90
C ALA A 33 22.21 4.41 4.39
N ILE A 34 21.06 5.04 4.05
CA ILE A 34 20.71 6.40 4.48
C ILE A 34 19.98 6.39 5.82
N ILE A 35 18.94 5.53 5.96
CA ILE A 35 18.03 5.57 7.12
C ILE A 35 18.45 4.61 8.24
N GLY A 36 19.33 3.64 7.96
CA GLY A 36 19.75 2.56 8.88
C GLY A 36 19.02 1.24 8.61
N ASP A 37 19.70 0.14 8.92
CA ASP A 37 19.23 -1.23 8.61
C ASP A 37 18.00 -1.66 9.43
N ASN A 38 17.79 -1.09 10.61
CA ASN A 38 16.69 -1.40 11.51
C ASN A 38 15.40 -0.61 11.20
N LYS A 39 15.41 0.25 10.18
CA LYS A 39 14.26 1.05 9.78
C LYS A 39 13.39 0.32 8.78
N ILE A 40 12.09 0.62 8.79
CA ILE A 40 11.10 0.01 7.90
C ILE A 40 11.28 0.56 6.48
N VAL A 41 11.37 -0.31 5.48
CA VAL A 41 11.37 0.07 4.06
C VAL A 41 10.21 -0.60 3.34
N GLY A 42 9.26 0.20 2.88
CA GLY A 42 8.16 -0.22 2.02
C GLY A 42 8.48 -0.03 0.54
N ARG A 43 7.92 -0.87 -0.31
CA ARG A 43 8.09 -0.81 -1.77
C ARG A 43 6.75 -0.81 -2.51
N SER A 44 6.54 0.16 -3.42
CA SER A 44 5.40 0.11 -4.35
C SER A 44 5.60 -1.01 -5.36
N THR A 45 4.54 -1.79 -5.66
CA THR A 45 4.54 -2.86 -6.66
C THR A 45 3.26 -2.80 -7.50
N HIS A 46 3.37 -3.15 -8.78
CA HIS A 46 2.33 -3.03 -9.79
C HIS A 46 2.10 -4.34 -10.56
N SER A 47 2.85 -5.37 -10.26
CA SER A 47 2.73 -6.72 -10.83
C SER A 47 3.34 -7.75 -9.88
N ILE A 48 3.07 -9.03 -10.13
CA ILE A 48 3.65 -10.14 -9.35
C ILE A 48 5.18 -10.22 -9.53
N GLU A 49 5.71 -9.88 -10.70
CA GLU A 49 7.15 -9.80 -10.93
C GLU A 49 7.80 -8.77 -10.02
N GLN A 50 7.16 -7.61 -9.83
CA GLN A 50 7.64 -6.56 -8.92
C GLN A 50 7.48 -6.97 -7.45
N VAL A 51 6.47 -7.76 -7.08
CA VAL A 51 6.35 -8.36 -5.75
C VAL A 51 7.56 -9.27 -5.47
N ARG A 52 7.92 -10.15 -6.41
CA ARG A 52 9.09 -11.02 -6.30
C ARG A 52 10.41 -10.24 -6.20
N ALA A 53 10.54 -9.16 -6.99
CA ALA A 53 11.68 -8.27 -6.90
C ALA A 53 11.77 -7.59 -5.53
N ALA A 54 10.66 -7.09 -4.98
CA ALA A 54 10.61 -6.48 -3.65
C ALA A 54 11.02 -7.48 -2.53
N ILE A 55 10.61 -8.76 -2.65
CA ILE A 55 11.06 -9.84 -1.75
C ILE A 55 12.58 -9.99 -1.82
N SER A 56 13.13 -10.07 -3.04
CA SER A 56 14.57 -10.25 -3.26
C SER A 56 15.38 -9.05 -2.78
N GLU A 57 14.84 -7.85 -2.83
CA GLU A 57 15.45 -6.62 -2.34
C GLU A 57 15.33 -6.44 -0.81
N GLY A 58 14.52 -7.24 -0.13
CA GLY A 58 14.33 -7.19 1.32
C GLY A 58 13.39 -6.08 1.78
N ALA A 59 12.28 -5.85 1.07
CA ALA A 59 11.21 -4.98 1.52
C ALA A 59 10.53 -5.53 2.78
N ASP A 60 10.21 -4.66 3.75
CA ASP A 60 9.49 -5.06 4.97
C ASP A 60 7.97 -5.15 4.72
N TYR A 61 7.46 -4.36 3.80
CA TYR A 61 6.09 -4.42 3.31
C TYR A 61 6.00 -3.92 1.86
N ILE A 62 4.90 -4.21 1.20
CA ILE A 62 4.64 -3.69 -0.14
C ILE A 62 3.32 -2.94 -0.23
N GLY A 63 3.29 -1.91 -1.09
CA GLY A 63 2.07 -1.33 -1.64
C GLY A 63 1.75 -2.02 -2.96
N PHE A 64 0.54 -2.57 -3.12
CA PHE A 64 0.11 -3.27 -4.33
C PHE A 64 -1.03 -2.52 -5.02
N GLY A 65 -0.76 -1.95 -6.17
CA GLY A 65 -1.70 -1.11 -6.92
C GLY A 65 -1.03 -0.28 -8.02
N PRO A 66 -1.76 0.70 -8.65
CA PRO A 66 -3.11 1.09 -8.29
C PRO A 66 -4.15 0.06 -8.74
N LEU A 67 -5.08 -0.33 -7.85
CA LEU A 67 -6.11 -1.32 -8.19
C LEU A 67 -7.14 -0.76 -9.18
N TYR A 68 -7.48 0.52 -9.05
CA TYR A 68 -8.36 1.28 -9.93
C TYR A 68 -7.63 2.52 -10.45
N GLU A 69 -8.14 3.11 -11.50
CA GLU A 69 -7.66 4.40 -11.97
C GLU A 69 -7.73 5.46 -10.87
N THR A 70 -6.71 6.27 -10.75
CA THR A 70 -6.61 7.29 -9.71
C THR A 70 -5.90 8.53 -10.21
N GLY A 71 -6.39 9.71 -9.80
CA GLY A 71 -5.76 10.99 -10.09
C GLY A 71 -4.52 11.29 -9.24
N THR A 72 -4.24 10.51 -8.19
CA THR A 72 -3.13 10.78 -7.26
C THR A 72 -1.76 10.63 -7.92
N LYS A 73 -1.59 9.67 -8.83
CA LYS A 73 -0.41 9.50 -9.69
C LYS A 73 -0.88 9.30 -11.13
N PRO A 74 -1.09 10.38 -11.91
CA PRO A 74 -1.60 10.30 -13.27
C PRO A 74 -0.69 9.46 -14.18
N GLY A 75 -1.29 8.77 -15.17
CA GLY A 75 -0.56 8.01 -16.18
C GLY A 75 -0.18 6.59 -15.80
N ARG A 76 -0.57 6.09 -14.63
CA ARG A 76 -0.43 4.68 -14.27
C ARG A 76 -1.74 3.94 -14.51
N PRO A 77 -1.76 2.89 -15.36
CA PRO A 77 -2.96 2.08 -15.58
C PRO A 77 -3.32 1.32 -14.31
N ALA A 78 -4.62 1.09 -14.10
CA ALA A 78 -5.11 0.21 -13.06
C ALA A 78 -4.64 -1.23 -13.32
N ILE A 79 -4.18 -1.91 -12.26
CA ILE A 79 -3.76 -3.32 -12.33
C ILE A 79 -4.91 -4.29 -12.11
N GLY A 80 -6.07 -3.80 -11.62
CA GLY A 80 -7.22 -4.63 -11.28
C GLY A 80 -7.06 -5.42 -9.98
N LEU A 81 -7.94 -6.39 -9.76
CA LEU A 81 -8.06 -7.11 -8.49
C LEU A 81 -7.53 -8.56 -8.54
N ASN A 82 -7.24 -9.09 -9.74
CA ASN A 82 -7.02 -10.52 -9.95
C ASN A 82 -5.80 -11.08 -9.20
N ASP A 83 -4.76 -10.27 -9.06
CA ASP A 83 -3.48 -10.74 -8.50
C ASP A 83 -3.34 -10.50 -6.98
N ILE A 84 -4.38 -9.98 -6.31
CA ILE A 84 -4.35 -9.68 -4.87
C ILE A 84 -4.05 -10.93 -4.04
N VAL A 85 -4.73 -12.05 -4.34
CA VAL A 85 -4.52 -13.32 -3.62
C VAL A 85 -3.09 -13.81 -3.80
N GLN A 86 -2.58 -13.78 -5.03
CA GLN A 86 -1.22 -14.22 -5.33
C GLN A 86 -0.18 -13.33 -4.66
N ALA A 87 -0.34 -12.02 -4.69
CA ALA A 87 0.55 -11.09 -3.98
C ALA A 87 0.61 -11.39 -2.47
N ASN A 88 -0.55 -11.65 -1.83
CA ASN A 88 -0.63 -12.03 -0.42
C ASN A 88 -0.05 -13.42 -0.11
N GLN A 89 0.00 -14.33 -1.08
CA GLN A 89 0.60 -15.66 -0.91
C GLN A 89 2.12 -15.65 -1.06
N GLU A 90 2.62 -14.85 -2.00
CA GLU A 90 4.06 -14.79 -2.30
C GLU A 90 4.82 -13.88 -1.33
N PHE A 91 4.24 -12.76 -0.89
CA PHE A 91 4.91 -11.83 0.01
C PHE A 91 4.64 -12.21 1.48
N ASN A 92 5.71 -12.55 2.21
CA ASN A 92 5.63 -12.98 3.62
C ASN A 92 5.52 -11.82 4.64
N GLY A 93 5.10 -10.65 4.20
CA GLY A 93 4.86 -9.47 5.03
C GLY A 93 3.49 -8.87 4.75
N ASN A 94 3.30 -7.61 5.13
CA ASN A 94 2.05 -6.91 4.86
C ASN A 94 1.97 -6.45 3.39
N VAL A 95 0.88 -6.82 2.72
CA VAL A 95 0.50 -6.33 1.39
C VAL A 95 -0.60 -5.29 1.57
N TYR A 96 -0.28 -4.04 1.32
CA TYR A 96 -1.24 -2.93 1.38
C TYR A 96 -1.80 -2.66 -0.01
N CYS A 97 -3.03 -3.07 -0.25
CA CYS A 97 -3.76 -2.77 -1.47
C CYS A 97 -4.11 -1.27 -1.55
N ILE A 98 -3.80 -0.62 -2.66
CA ILE A 98 -3.92 0.84 -2.82
C ILE A 98 -4.38 1.23 -4.23
N GLY A 99 -4.92 2.44 -4.37
CA GLY A 99 -5.29 3.06 -5.64
C GLY A 99 -6.78 2.95 -5.95
N GLY A 100 -7.48 4.08 -5.87
CA GLY A 100 -8.90 4.21 -6.18
C GLY A 100 -9.84 3.48 -5.22
N ILE A 101 -9.35 3.09 -4.04
CA ILE A 101 -10.18 2.47 -2.99
C ILE A 101 -10.98 3.55 -2.27
N ASN A 102 -12.29 3.32 -2.14
CA ASN A 102 -13.27 4.21 -1.53
C ASN A 102 -14.48 3.44 -1.01
N GLU A 103 -15.50 4.11 -0.50
CA GLU A 103 -16.73 3.47 0.03
C GLU A 103 -17.44 2.55 -0.97
N LYS A 104 -17.32 2.81 -2.27
CA LYS A 104 -18.00 2.00 -3.32
C LYS A 104 -17.20 0.76 -3.70
N THR A 105 -15.86 0.82 -3.59
CA THR A 105 -14.96 -0.23 -4.07
C THR A 105 -14.38 -1.11 -2.96
N ILE A 106 -14.47 -0.69 -1.69
CA ILE A 106 -13.87 -1.41 -0.56
C ILE A 106 -14.34 -2.86 -0.45
N THR A 107 -15.63 -3.12 -0.68
CA THR A 107 -16.19 -4.47 -0.61
C THR A 107 -15.57 -5.37 -1.67
N ASP A 108 -15.49 -4.92 -2.92
CA ASP A 108 -14.91 -5.70 -4.02
C ASP A 108 -13.43 -6.01 -3.77
N VAL A 109 -12.68 -5.06 -3.20
CA VAL A 109 -11.26 -5.23 -2.85
C VAL A 109 -11.08 -6.29 -1.75
N ILE A 110 -11.91 -6.26 -0.71
CA ILE A 110 -11.90 -7.28 0.36
C ILE A 110 -12.36 -8.65 -0.22
N ASP A 111 -13.38 -8.65 -1.08
CA ASP A 111 -13.86 -9.86 -1.74
C ASP A 111 -12.81 -10.48 -2.68
N ALA A 112 -11.96 -9.68 -3.28
CA ALA A 112 -10.81 -10.14 -4.06
C ALA A 112 -9.65 -10.67 -3.21
N GLY A 113 -9.74 -10.62 -1.87
CA GLY A 113 -8.73 -11.21 -0.97
C GLY A 113 -7.76 -10.23 -0.33
N ALA A 114 -7.99 -8.91 -0.44
CA ALA A 114 -7.16 -7.94 0.27
C ALA A 114 -7.29 -8.11 1.80
N LYS A 115 -6.14 -8.13 2.48
CA LYS A 115 -6.05 -8.19 3.95
C LYS A 115 -5.82 -6.81 4.57
N SER A 116 -5.20 -5.91 3.83
CA SER A 116 -4.94 -4.53 4.25
C SER A 116 -5.15 -3.57 3.09
N VAL A 117 -5.71 -2.40 3.37
CA VAL A 117 -6.02 -1.39 2.36
C VAL A 117 -5.51 -0.01 2.77
N VAL A 118 -5.18 0.81 1.77
CA VAL A 118 -4.81 2.22 1.93
C VAL A 118 -5.78 3.07 1.14
N ILE A 119 -6.36 4.06 1.80
CA ILE A 119 -7.27 5.04 1.21
C ILE A 119 -6.66 6.42 1.38
N VAL A 120 -6.57 7.18 0.29
CA VAL A 120 -5.93 8.50 0.29
C VAL A 120 -6.93 9.58 -0.16
N SER A 121 -7.18 9.70 -1.46
CA SER A 121 -7.90 10.83 -2.03
C SER A 121 -9.32 10.97 -1.48
N ASP A 122 -10.06 9.87 -1.39
CA ASP A 122 -11.45 9.87 -0.95
C ASP A 122 -11.56 10.29 0.53
N LEU A 123 -10.63 9.79 1.37
CA LEU A 123 -10.53 10.18 2.78
C LEU A 123 -10.21 11.68 2.94
N LEU A 124 -9.23 12.18 2.20
CA LEU A 124 -8.77 13.57 2.31
C LEU A 124 -9.78 14.58 1.76
N GLN A 125 -10.69 14.15 0.89
CA GLN A 125 -11.78 14.97 0.34
C GLN A 125 -13.04 14.92 1.21
N SER A 126 -13.10 14.06 2.22
CA SER A 126 -14.24 13.97 3.12
C SER A 126 -14.33 15.20 4.03
N ASN A 127 -15.54 15.77 4.16
CA ASN A 127 -15.82 16.83 5.11
C ASN A 127 -15.89 16.33 6.57
N ASP A 128 -16.07 15.02 6.77
CA ASP A 128 -16.15 14.35 8.08
C ASP A 128 -15.33 13.05 8.01
N ILE A 129 -14.06 13.16 8.37
CA ILE A 129 -13.09 12.06 8.30
C ILE A 129 -13.46 10.94 9.28
N GLU A 130 -13.94 11.27 10.49
CA GLU A 130 -14.28 10.28 11.51
C GLU A 130 -15.44 9.40 11.07
N SER A 131 -16.53 10.01 10.61
CA SER A 131 -17.68 9.27 10.06
C SER A 131 -17.30 8.47 8.82
N TYR A 132 -16.46 9.02 7.93
CA TYR A 132 -15.96 8.32 6.76
C TYR A 132 -15.20 7.05 7.14
N VAL A 133 -14.22 7.16 8.05
CA VAL A 133 -13.45 6.00 8.53
C VAL A 133 -14.35 4.95 9.18
N SER A 134 -15.36 5.38 9.95
CA SER A 134 -16.31 4.47 10.57
C SER A 134 -17.11 3.68 9.54
N ARG A 135 -17.63 4.33 8.49
CA ARG A 135 -18.38 3.66 7.40
C ARG A 135 -17.49 2.69 6.61
N ILE A 136 -16.25 3.07 6.29
CA ILE A 136 -15.29 2.18 5.61
C ILE A 136 -15.01 0.93 6.45
N LYS A 137 -14.75 1.09 7.74
CA LYS A 137 -14.50 -0.05 8.65
C LYS A 137 -15.70 -0.98 8.74
N GLU A 138 -16.89 -0.43 8.81
CA GLU A 138 -18.14 -1.22 8.85
C GLU A 138 -18.34 -2.00 7.54
N SER A 139 -18.14 -1.36 6.39
CA SER A 139 -18.24 -2.01 5.08
C SER A 139 -17.22 -3.14 4.92
N ALA A 140 -15.97 -2.91 5.32
CA ALA A 140 -14.94 -3.94 5.31
C ALA A 140 -15.28 -5.11 6.24
N LYS A 141 -15.76 -4.84 7.46
CA LYS A 141 -16.18 -5.87 8.42
C LYS A 141 -17.32 -6.74 7.84
N LYS A 142 -18.36 -6.13 7.27
CA LYS A 142 -19.45 -6.86 6.63
C LYS A 142 -19.01 -7.75 5.47
N ALA A 143 -18.03 -7.29 4.67
CA ALA A 143 -17.46 -8.09 3.59
C ALA A 143 -16.70 -9.31 4.11
N ILE A 144 -15.94 -9.17 5.21
CA ILE A 144 -15.21 -10.27 5.85
C ILE A 144 -16.18 -11.29 6.46
N GLU A 145 -17.21 -10.84 7.18
CA GLU A 145 -18.20 -11.71 7.84
C GLU A 145 -19.00 -12.57 6.85
N LYS A 146 -19.24 -12.07 5.63
CA LYS A 146 -19.92 -12.86 4.57
C LYS A 146 -19.11 -14.04 4.06
N LYS A 147 -17.80 -14.08 4.31
CA LYS A 147 -16.89 -15.14 3.86
C LYS A 147 -16.59 -16.19 4.91
N SER A 148 -16.98 -15.92 6.15
CA SER A 148 -16.82 -16.82 7.31
C SER A 148 -18.00 -17.76 7.44
#